data_a368a84471b7c6acfa72cc1505566ca5
#
_entry.id   a368a84471b7c6acfa72cc1505566ca5
#
_cell.length_a   1.000
_cell.length_b   1.000
_cell.length_c   1.000
_cell.angle_alpha   90.00
_cell.angle_beta   90.00
_cell.angle_gamma   90.00
#
_symmetry.space_group_name_H-M   'P 1'
#
loop_
_entity.id
_entity.type
_entity.pdbx_description
1 polymer ?
#
loop_
_entity_poly.entity_id
_entity_poly.type
_entity_poly.pdbx_seq_one_letter_code
_entity_poly.pdbx_strand_id
1 'polypeptide(L)'
;KKIALWDEVWPIEKLQQKKEELESINRLSVFYREYLCQIVGDEDNLFRPQDFQYYDGYIETDEAGLSTLVLTNLNGEEVNERRPVNVFTGVDPASSTRKTADYSVIFNIAVDDKNNRFCLPYYRKRANPMDLADSILNNFKQYESAKTRIESVGYQEMLRQYIKEKSQELGLFIPGLEVKENPRTSKSYRLESLQPLFANKKVYMKKSMQAFEDELLLYPRGKHDDLLDGFFYANKNAYKPNHEATDKKEKEKFAYRKNVVDWRLL
;
A
#
# COMPACT_ATOMS: atom_id res chain seq x y z
N LYS A 1 -39.48 -6.28 2.36
CA LYS A 1 -38.82 -7.56 2.58
C LYS A 1 -37.91 -7.81 1.39
N LYS A 2 -36.62 -8.10 1.62
CA LYS A 2 -35.71 -8.61 0.58
C LYS A 2 -36.13 -10.05 0.28
N ILE A 3 -36.34 -10.37 -0.99
CA ILE A 3 -36.76 -11.71 -1.44
C ILE A 3 -35.64 -12.20 -2.37
N ALA A 4 -35.13 -13.42 -2.15
CA ALA A 4 -34.17 -14.03 -3.07
C ALA A 4 -34.87 -14.40 -4.38
N LEU A 5 -34.18 -14.21 -5.51
CA LEU A 5 -34.73 -14.52 -6.83
C LEU A 5 -34.97 -16.04 -7.02
N TRP A 6 -34.24 -16.86 -6.28
CA TRP A 6 -34.29 -18.33 -6.33
C TRP A 6 -34.23 -18.88 -4.91
N ASP A 7 -35.29 -18.61 -4.12
CA ASP A 7 -35.34 -18.83 -2.68
C ASP A 7 -35.23 -20.33 -2.30
N GLU A 8 -35.69 -21.23 -3.18
CA GLU A 8 -35.61 -22.69 -2.96
C GLU A 8 -34.17 -23.23 -2.92
N VAL A 9 -33.25 -22.61 -3.67
CA VAL A 9 -31.86 -23.08 -3.78
C VAL A 9 -30.89 -22.13 -3.07
N TRP A 10 -31.20 -20.83 -3.14
CA TRP A 10 -30.40 -19.75 -2.58
C TRP A 10 -31.26 -18.82 -1.72
N PRO A 11 -31.77 -19.28 -0.55
CA PRO A 11 -32.45 -18.40 0.39
C PRO A 11 -31.51 -17.30 0.89
N ILE A 12 -32.08 -16.20 1.39
CA ILE A 12 -31.34 -15.01 1.81
C ILE A 12 -30.26 -15.35 2.84
N GLU A 13 -30.57 -16.25 3.78
CA GLU A 13 -29.64 -16.69 4.83
C GLU A 13 -28.39 -17.38 4.23
N LYS A 14 -28.60 -18.25 3.24
CA LYS A 14 -27.52 -18.95 2.55
C LYS A 14 -26.67 -18.00 1.71
N LEU A 15 -27.29 -17.03 1.05
CA LEU A 15 -26.59 -15.95 0.32
C LEU A 15 -25.75 -15.10 1.29
N GLN A 16 -26.28 -14.80 2.46
CA GLN A 16 -25.57 -14.04 3.49
C GLN A 16 -24.36 -14.82 4.00
N GLN A 17 -24.51 -16.10 4.31
CA GLN A 17 -23.40 -16.96 4.71
C GLN A 17 -22.32 -17.06 3.64
N LYS A 18 -22.73 -17.21 2.36
CA LYS A 18 -21.78 -17.29 1.23
C LYS A 18 -21.04 -15.97 1.03
N LYS A 19 -21.73 -14.85 1.25
CA LYS A 19 -21.09 -13.53 1.24
C LYS A 19 -20.02 -13.42 2.32
N GLU A 20 -20.35 -13.77 3.55
CA GLU A 20 -19.42 -13.73 4.69
C GLU A 20 -18.23 -14.66 4.49
N GLU A 21 -18.47 -15.87 3.93
CA GLU A 21 -17.41 -16.83 3.57
C GLU A 21 -16.44 -16.19 2.56
N LEU A 22 -16.95 -15.66 1.46
CA LEU A 22 -16.12 -15.06 0.41
C LEU A 22 -15.44 -13.75 0.87
N GLU A 23 -16.10 -13.00 1.74
CA GLU A 23 -15.50 -11.81 2.39
C GLU A 23 -14.32 -12.22 3.29
N SER A 24 -14.44 -13.32 4.04
CA SER A 24 -13.39 -13.82 4.93
C SER A 24 -12.10 -14.23 4.21
N ILE A 25 -12.23 -14.68 2.97
CA ILE A 25 -11.10 -15.07 2.10
C ILE A 25 -10.72 -13.99 1.07
N ASN A 26 -11.20 -12.75 1.27
CA ASN A 26 -10.96 -11.60 0.39
C ASN A 26 -11.36 -11.85 -1.09
N ARG A 27 -12.51 -12.49 -1.32
CA ARG A 27 -13.07 -12.77 -2.66
C ARG A 27 -14.50 -12.25 -2.81
N LEU A 28 -14.79 -11.11 -2.24
CA LEU A 28 -16.15 -10.55 -2.25
C LEU A 28 -16.63 -10.19 -3.67
N SER A 29 -15.74 -9.83 -4.59
CA SER A 29 -16.05 -9.60 -6.00
C SER A 29 -16.67 -10.82 -6.67
N VAL A 30 -16.25 -12.04 -6.30
CA VAL A 30 -16.84 -13.29 -6.77
C VAL A 30 -18.30 -13.40 -6.35
N PHE A 31 -18.64 -12.98 -5.11
CA PHE A 31 -20.04 -13.00 -4.64
C PHE A 31 -20.91 -12.09 -5.51
N TYR A 32 -20.49 -10.87 -5.79
CA TYR A 32 -21.27 -9.93 -6.58
C TYR A 32 -21.45 -10.43 -8.02
N ARG A 33 -20.41 -11.01 -8.61
CA ARG A 33 -20.45 -11.53 -9.99
C ARG A 33 -21.29 -12.80 -10.11
N GLU A 34 -21.01 -13.81 -9.28
CA GLU A 34 -21.56 -15.15 -9.46
C GLU A 34 -22.95 -15.32 -8.82
N TYR A 35 -23.23 -14.63 -7.71
CA TYR A 35 -24.47 -14.80 -6.96
C TYR A 35 -25.47 -13.64 -7.15
N LEU A 36 -24.98 -12.46 -7.45
CA LEU A 36 -25.86 -11.32 -7.69
C LEU A 36 -25.95 -10.94 -9.18
N CYS A 37 -25.23 -11.66 -10.06
CA CYS A 37 -25.15 -11.34 -11.49
C CYS A 37 -24.80 -9.85 -11.74
N GLN A 38 -24.16 -9.22 -10.79
CA GLN A 38 -23.68 -7.86 -10.96
C GLN A 38 -22.36 -7.92 -11.70
N ILE A 39 -22.33 -7.32 -12.87
CA ILE A 39 -21.08 -7.12 -13.61
C ILE A 39 -20.26 -6.15 -12.75
N VAL A 40 -19.34 -6.73 -11.96
CA VAL A 40 -18.32 -5.96 -11.27
C VAL A 40 -17.25 -5.71 -12.33
N GLY A 41 -17.38 -4.60 -13.01
CA GLY A 41 -16.31 -4.21 -13.93
C GLY A 41 -16.72 -3.92 -15.37
N ASP A 42 -17.76 -3.14 -15.62
CA ASP A 42 -17.93 -2.53 -16.93
C ASP A 42 -18.09 -1.01 -16.83
N GLU A 43 -18.44 -0.35 -17.86
CA GLU A 43 -18.25 1.07 -18.20
C GLU A 43 -18.41 2.12 -17.07
N ASP A 44 -19.11 1.78 -15.97
CA ASP A 44 -19.35 2.66 -14.83
C ASP A 44 -18.35 2.52 -13.67
N ASN A 45 -17.43 1.54 -13.71
CA ASN A 45 -16.45 1.36 -12.64
C ASN A 45 -15.25 2.29 -12.82
N LEU A 46 -14.87 2.97 -11.74
CA LEU A 46 -13.73 3.88 -11.73
C LEU A 46 -12.42 3.14 -12.08
N PHE A 47 -12.24 1.93 -11.55
CA PHE A 47 -11.09 1.06 -11.82
C PHE A 47 -11.54 -0.17 -12.61
N ARG A 48 -10.87 -0.47 -13.70
CA ARG A 48 -11.27 -1.52 -14.63
C ARG A 48 -10.27 -2.67 -14.61
N PRO A 49 -10.72 -3.95 -14.63
CA PRO A 49 -9.81 -5.11 -14.64
C PRO A 49 -8.76 -5.08 -15.76
N GLN A 50 -9.13 -4.56 -16.93
CA GLN A 50 -8.25 -4.46 -18.10
C GLN A 50 -7.08 -3.47 -17.92
N ASP A 51 -7.17 -2.59 -16.92
CA ASP A 51 -6.12 -1.60 -16.60
C ASP A 51 -5.12 -2.14 -15.56
N PHE A 52 -5.43 -3.29 -14.95
CA PHE A 52 -4.58 -3.89 -13.93
C PHE A 52 -3.33 -4.52 -14.53
N GLN A 53 -2.21 -4.24 -13.91
CA GLN A 53 -0.93 -4.83 -14.26
C GLN A 53 -0.42 -5.67 -13.09
N TYR A 54 0.27 -6.76 -13.38
CA TYR A 54 0.76 -7.68 -12.36
C TYR A 54 2.26 -7.86 -12.46
N TYR A 55 2.89 -8.13 -11.33
CA TYR A 55 4.31 -8.44 -11.26
C TYR A 55 4.60 -9.43 -10.14
N ASP A 56 5.74 -10.11 -10.26
CA ASP A 56 6.42 -10.79 -9.16
C ASP A 56 7.83 -10.23 -9.01
N GLY A 57 8.26 -10.15 -7.76
CA GLY A 57 9.55 -9.56 -7.44
C GLY A 57 9.65 -9.18 -5.96
N TYR A 58 10.77 -8.60 -5.58
CA TYR A 58 11.04 -8.19 -4.20
C TYR A 58 11.97 -6.97 -4.17
N ILE A 59 12.05 -6.32 -3.01
CA ILE A 59 12.95 -5.18 -2.78
C ILE A 59 14.21 -5.68 -2.11
N GLU A 60 15.34 -5.23 -2.62
CA GLU A 60 16.63 -5.27 -1.93
C GLU A 60 17.02 -3.85 -1.55
N THR A 61 17.44 -3.65 -0.31
CA THR A 61 17.98 -2.37 0.15
C THR A 61 19.44 -2.57 0.55
N ASP A 62 20.33 -1.75 0.01
CA ASP A 62 21.75 -1.84 0.31
C ASP A 62 22.08 -1.14 1.65
N GLU A 63 23.34 -1.26 2.10
CA GLU A 63 23.82 -0.58 3.32
C GLU A 63 23.74 0.97 3.22
N ALA A 64 23.51 1.52 2.02
CA ALA A 64 23.33 2.94 1.78
C ALA A 64 21.87 3.39 1.92
N GLY A 65 20.93 2.45 2.14
CA GLY A 65 19.51 2.71 2.11
C GLY A 65 18.97 2.94 0.69
N LEU A 66 19.70 2.49 -0.35
CA LEU A 66 19.23 2.54 -1.73
C LEU A 66 18.44 1.28 -2.05
N SER A 67 17.21 1.46 -2.46
CA SER A 67 16.31 0.34 -2.77
C SER A 67 16.33 0.00 -4.25
N THR A 68 16.41 -1.30 -4.53
CA THR A 68 16.34 -1.88 -5.89
C THR A 68 15.18 -2.86 -5.94
N LEU A 69 14.29 -2.71 -6.90
CA LEU A 69 13.26 -3.69 -7.22
C LEU A 69 13.85 -4.75 -8.14
N VAL A 70 13.86 -5.99 -7.68
CA VAL A 70 14.21 -7.17 -8.48
C VAL A 70 12.94 -7.77 -9.02
N LEU A 71 12.74 -7.70 -10.33
CA LEU A 71 11.57 -8.24 -11.03
C LEU A 71 11.89 -9.63 -11.58
N THR A 72 11.02 -10.59 -11.29
CA THR A 72 11.10 -11.97 -11.77
C THR A 72 9.98 -12.31 -12.75
N ASN A 73 8.84 -11.59 -12.69
CA ASN A 73 7.75 -11.72 -13.64
C ASN A 73 7.09 -10.35 -13.87
N LEU A 74 6.67 -10.10 -15.09
CA LEU A 74 5.92 -8.90 -15.46
C LEU A 74 4.78 -9.28 -16.41
N ASN A 75 3.54 -9.11 -15.97
CA ASN A 75 2.32 -9.45 -16.73
C ASN A 75 2.28 -10.88 -17.28
N GLY A 76 2.88 -11.84 -16.58
CA GLY A 76 2.92 -13.25 -16.98
C GLY A 76 4.18 -13.65 -17.75
N GLU A 77 5.02 -12.71 -18.12
CA GLU A 77 6.31 -12.97 -18.76
C GLU A 77 7.44 -13.03 -17.70
N GLU A 78 8.28 -14.06 -17.80
CA GLU A 78 9.48 -14.14 -16.97
C GLU A 78 10.48 -13.06 -17.38
N VAL A 79 10.95 -12.30 -16.39
CA VAL A 79 11.95 -11.24 -16.58
C VAL A 79 13.05 -11.37 -15.52
N ASN A 80 14.20 -10.80 -15.80
CA ASN A 80 15.29 -10.66 -14.83
C ASN A 80 15.79 -9.23 -14.88
N GLU A 81 15.01 -8.33 -14.26
CA GLU A 81 15.30 -6.91 -14.28
C GLU A 81 15.56 -6.39 -12.87
N ARG A 82 16.50 -5.47 -12.78
CA ARG A 82 16.80 -4.72 -11.55
C ARG A 82 16.56 -3.25 -11.81
N ARG A 83 15.65 -2.64 -11.03
CA ARG A 83 15.28 -1.24 -11.19
C ARG A 83 15.53 -0.48 -9.90
N PRO A 84 16.28 0.63 -9.91
CA PRO A 84 16.35 1.51 -8.77
C PRO A 84 14.97 2.09 -8.48
N VAL A 85 14.59 2.14 -7.21
CA VAL A 85 13.27 2.62 -6.79
C VAL A 85 13.36 3.47 -5.53
N ASN A 86 12.40 4.37 -5.37
CA ASN A 86 12.09 4.98 -4.08
C ASN A 86 10.86 4.28 -3.49
N VAL A 87 10.93 3.91 -2.21
CA VAL A 87 9.80 3.31 -1.51
C VAL A 87 9.04 4.39 -0.73
N PHE A 88 7.70 4.30 -0.75
CA PHE A 88 6.79 5.19 -0.03
C PHE A 88 5.80 4.37 0.77
N THR A 89 5.48 4.84 1.96
CA THR A 89 4.53 4.19 2.86
C THR A 89 3.36 5.13 3.15
N GLY A 90 2.15 4.63 2.99
CA GLY A 90 0.91 5.27 3.40
C GLY A 90 0.27 4.47 4.54
N VAL A 91 -0.18 5.17 5.57
CA VAL A 91 -0.83 4.57 6.72
C VAL A 91 -2.21 5.17 6.89
N ASP A 92 -3.21 4.31 6.92
CA ASP A 92 -4.58 4.63 7.29
C ASP A 92 -4.93 3.93 8.62
N PRO A 93 -4.92 4.66 9.75
CA PRO A 93 -5.21 4.08 11.05
C PRO A 93 -6.72 4.02 11.29
N ALA A 94 -7.26 2.83 11.55
CA ALA A 94 -8.67 2.69 11.97
C ALA A 94 -8.94 3.40 13.29
N SER A 95 -10.12 4.02 13.39
CA SER A 95 -10.54 4.76 14.59
C SER A 95 -10.91 3.87 15.79
N SER A 96 -11.06 2.55 15.60
CA SER A 96 -11.53 1.61 16.61
C SER A 96 -11.01 0.19 16.36
N THR A 97 -10.88 -0.61 17.43
CA THR A 97 -10.50 -2.02 17.37
C THR A 97 -11.69 -2.99 17.41
N ARG A 98 -12.92 -2.49 17.39
CA ARG A 98 -14.13 -3.34 17.45
C ARG A 98 -14.22 -4.26 16.23
N LYS A 99 -14.83 -5.44 16.37
CA LYS A 99 -15.02 -6.42 15.26
C LYS A 99 -15.73 -5.84 14.04
N THR A 100 -16.49 -4.77 14.20
CA THR A 100 -17.21 -4.05 13.12
C THR A 100 -16.48 -2.82 12.63
N ALA A 101 -15.29 -2.51 13.15
CA ALA A 101 -14.50 -1.35 12.75
C ALA A 101 -13.74 -1.62 11.45
N ASP A 102 -13.32 -0.53 10.81
CA ASP A 102 -12.43 -0.56 9.65
C ASP A 102 -11.05 -1.14 10.01
N TYR A 103 -10.27 -1.47 9.00
CA TYR A 103 -8.92 -2.00 9.19
C TYR A 103 -7.90 -0.86 9.27
N SER A 104 -6.89 -1.03 10.12
CA SER A 104 -5.67 -0.24 10.01
C SER A 104 -4.81 -0.82 8.89
N VAL A 105 -4.33 0.04 8.02
CA VAL A 105 -3.55 -0.31 6.84
C VAL A 105 -2.18 0.36 6.87
N ILE A 106 -1.13 -0.39 6.52
CA ILE A 106 0.17 0.14 6.12
C ILE A 106 0.39 -0.33 4.69
N PHE A 107 0.33 0.58 3.74
CA PHE A 107 0.48 0.28 2.32
C PHE A 107 1.81 0.81 1.79
N ASN A 108 2.54 -0.02 1.06
CA ASN A 108 3.85 0.32 0.53
C ASN A 108 3.82 0.30 -1.00
N ILE A 109 4.47 1.28 -1.61
CA ILE A 109 4.72 1.30 -3.06
C ILE A 109 6.20 1.57 -3.33
N ALA A 110 6.72 0.92 -4.37
CA ALA A 110 8.01 1.26 -4.96
C ALA A 110 7.77 2.02 -6.27
N VAL A 111 8.47 3.13 -6.47
CA VAL A 111 8.37 3.96 -7.68
C VAL A 111 9.67 3.89 -8.45
N ASP A 112 9.62 3.43 -9.71
CA ASP A 112 10.79 3.31 -10.58
C ASP A 112 11.07 4.63 -11.36
N ASP A 113 12.12 4.64 -12.16
CA ASP A 113 12.54 5.76 -13.00
C ASP A 113 11.53 6.11 -14.11
N LYS A 114 10.70 5.13 -14.51
CA LYS A 114 9.61 5.30 -15.48
C LYS A 114 8.31 5.76 -14.83
N ASN A 115 8.37 6.08 -13.52
CA ASN A 115 7.22 6.51 -12.73
C ASN A 115 6.11 5.44 -12.61
N ASN A 116 6.47 4.16 -12.71
CA ASN A 116 5.57 3.06 -12.37
C ASN A 116 5.52 2.85 -10.86
N ARG A 117 4.37 2.40 -10.33
CA ARG A 117 4.13 2.07 -8.93
C ARG A 117 4.02 0.57 -8.80
N PHE A 118 4.89 -0.03 -8.02
CA PHE A 118 4.84 -1.44 -7.69
C PHE A 118 4.31 -1.59 -6.28
N CYS A 119 3.12 -2.14 -6.12
CA CYS A 119 2.50 -2.38 -4.83
C CYS A 119 3.27 -3.46 -4.08
N LEU A 120 3.88 -3.11 -2.96
CA LEU A 120 4.60 -4.05 -2.10
C LEU A 120 3.64 -4.69 -1.09
N PRO A 121 4.03 -5.79 -0.41
CA PRO A 121 3.24 -6.36 0.66
C PRO A 121 2.76 -5.31 1.66
N TYR A 122 1.49 -5.36 2.01
CA TYR A 122 0.84 -4.44 2.92
C TYR A 122 0.42 -5.13 4.22
N TYR A 123 0.26 -4.34 5.27
CA TYR A 123 -0.38 -4.73 6.52
C TYR A 123 -1.84 -4.28 6.48
N ARG A 124 -2.78 -5.17 6.87
CA ARG A 124 -4.20 -4.88 7.01
C ARG A 124 -4.76 -5.66 8.18
N LYS A 125 -4.95 -5.03 9.32
CA LYS A 125 -5.48 -5.67 10.52
C LYS A 125 -6.29 -4.68 11.36
N ARG A 126 -7.18 -5.21 12.20
CA ARG A 126 -7.77 -4.46 13.30
C ARG A 126 -6.79 -4.47 14.46
N ALA A 127 -5.97 -3.43 14.55
CA ALA A 127 -4.90 -3.32 15.52
C ALA A 127 -5.20 -2.21 16.53
N ASN A 128 -4.73 -2.39 17.76
CA ASN A 128 -4.67 -1.28 18.69
C ASN A 128 -3.56 -0.28 18.27
N PRO A 129 -3.57 0.96 18.78
CA PRO A 129 -2.59 1.96 18.37
C PRO A 129 -1.13 1.59 18.61
N MET A 130 -0.84 0.83 19.67
CA MET A 130 0.54 0.44 19.99
C MET A 130 1.03 -0.65 19.02
N ASP A 131 0.22 -1.68 18.75
CA ASP A 131 0.55 -2.73 17.77
C ASP A 131 0.72 -2.14 16.37
N LEU A 132 -0.09 -1.13 16.02
CA LEU A 132 0.05 -0.43 14.75
C LEU A 132 1.36 0.35 14.70
N ALA A 133 1.73 1.06 15.77
CA ALA A 133 2.98 1.80 15.86
C ALA A 133 4.19 0.87 15.69
N ASP A 134 4.20 -0.25 16.40
CA ASP A 134 5.27 -1.26 16.26
C ASP A 134 5.33 -1.82 14.84
N SER A 135 4.17 -2.04 14.22
CA SER A 135 4.09 -2.49 12.83
C SER A 135 4.63 -1.44 11.85
N ILE A 136 4.40 -0.14 12.09
CA ILE A 136 4.96 0.97 11.30
C ILE A 136 6.49 1.02 11.45
N LEU A 137 7.01 0.89 12.67
CA LEU A 137 8.45 0.87 12.93
C LEU A 137 9.13 -0.32 12.25
N ASN A 138 8.53 -1.51 12.32
CA ASN A 138 9.05 -2.71 11.67
C ASN A 138 8.99 -2.58 10.15
N ASN A 139 7.90 -2.02 9.61
CA ASN A 139 7.77 -1.73 8.18
C ASN A 139 8.87 -0.76 7.70
N PHE A 140 9.16 0.28 8.48
CA PHE A 140 10.23 1.22 8.16
C PHE A 140 11.60 0.55 8.16
N LYS A 141 11.89 -0.31 9.14
CA LYS A 141 13.15 -1.09 9.16
C LYS A 141 13.30 -2.01 7.95
N GLN A 142 12.19 -2.53 7.43
CA GLN A 142 12.18 -3.43 6.27
C GLN A 142 12.40 -2.69 4.95
N TYR A 143 11.79 -1.51 4.78
CA TYR A 143 11.72 -0.84 3.48
C TYR A 143 12.48 0.47 3.41
N GLU A 144 12.89 1.04 4.55
CA GLU A 144 13.57 2.35 4.65
C GLU A 144 12.93 3.42 3.76
N SER A 145 11.58 3.49 3.84
CA SER A 145 10.78 4.31 2.93
C SER A 145 11.22 5.77 2.92
N ALA A 146 11.35 6.34 1.71
CA ALA A 146 11.72 7.73 1.48
C ALA A 146 10.74 8.73 2.12
N LYS A 147 9.47 8.31 2.27
CA LYS A 147 8.46 9.03 3.06
C LYS A 147 7.42 8.07 3.61
N THR A 148 7.08 8.25 4.89
CA THR A 148 5.94 7.62 5.55
C THR A 148 4.88 8.68 5.84
N ARG A 149 3.66 8.48 5.34
CA ARG A 149 2.52 9.37 5.53
C ARG A 149 1.43 8.70 6.33
N ILE A 150 0.99 9.36 7.37
CA ILE A 150 -0.10 8.87 8.23
C ILE A 150 -1.27 9.84 8.11
N GLU A 151 -2.46 9.35 7.76
CA GLU A 151 -3.67 10.15 7.80
C GLU A 151 -3.85 10.75 9.20
N SER A 152 -4.23 12.01 9.30
CA SER A 152 -4.28 12.74 10.57
C SER A 152 -5.71 13.13 10.91
N VAL A 153 -6.41 12.25 11.61
CA VAL A 153 -7.75 12.51 12.14
C VAL A 153 -7.83 12.04 13.59
N GLY A 154 -8.16 12.95 14.52
CA GLY A 154 -8.44 12.60 15.92
C GLY A 154 -7.24 12.02 16.70
N TYR A 155 -7.37 10.82 17.26
CA TYR A 155 -6.39 10.16 18.15
C TYR A 155 -5.02 9.85 17.49
N GLN A 156 -4.92 10.01 16.21
CA GLN A 156 -3.72 9.71 15.41
C GLN A 156 -2.54 10.64 15.75
N GLU A 157 -2.80 11.77 16.37
CA GLU A 157 -1.72 12.61 16.91
C GLU A 157 -0.96 11.89 18.03
N MET A 158 -1.66 11.15 18.90
CA MET A 158 -1.03 10.32 19.94
C MET A 158 -0.21 9.18 19.31
N LEU A 159 -0.72 8.55 18.25
CA LEU A 159 0.00 7.52 17.51
C LEU A 159 1.32 8.07 16.95
N ARG A 160 1.29 9.25 16.33
CA ARG A 160 2.49 9.90 15.79
C ARG A 160 3.49 10.23 16.88
N GLN A 161 3.04 10.79 17.99
CA GLN A 161 3.90 11.12 19.11
C GLN A 161 4.59 9.86 19.64
N TYR A 162 3.84 8.78 19.81
CA TYR A 162 4.40 7.49 20.25
C TYR A 162 5.44 6.93 19.26
N ILE A 163 5.13 6.95 17.95
CA ILE A 163 6.07 6.51 16.92
C ILE A 163 7.34 7.38 16.95
N LYS A 164 7.20 8.70 17.13
CA LYS A 164 8.32 9.63 17.20
C LYS A 164 9.23 9.32 18.39
N GLU A 165 8.67 9.15 19.57
CA GLU A 165 9.41 8.80 20.77
C GLU A 165 10.15 7.47 20.61
N LYS A 166 9.45 6.42 20.15
CA LYS A 166 10.05 5.12 19.90
C LYS A 166 11.12 5.13 18.81
N SER A 167 10.91 5.88 17.74
CA SER A 167 11.92 6.01 16.69
C SER A 167 13.19 6.70 17.21
N GLN A 168 13.07 7.71 18.07
CA GLN A 168 14.20 8.35 18.71
C GLN A 168 14.96 7.41 19.64
N GLU A 169 14.25 6.61 20.46
CA GLU A 169 14.86 5.57 21.31
C GLU A 169 15.67 4.56 20.49
N LEU A 170 15.18 4.23 19.29
CA LEU A 170 15.81 3.27 18.37
C LEU A 170 16.85 3.91 17.44
N GLY A 171 17.09 5.22 17.53
CA GLY A 171 17.97 5.95 16.64
C GLY A 171 17.49 5.97 15.17
N LEU A 172 16.18 5.83 14.94
CA LEU A 172 15.59 5.83 13.62
C LEU A 172 15.04 7.21 13.25
N PHE A 173 15.26 7.64 12.02
CA PHE A 173 14.62 8.81 11.45
C PHE A 173 13.62 8.38 10.37
N ILE A 174 12.31 8.59 10.60
CA ILE A 174 11.24 8.23 9.67
C ILE A 174 10.81 9.47 8.88
N PRO A 175 11.22 9.60 7.60
CA PRO A 175 10.90 10.77 6.80
C PRO A 175 9.38 10.90 6.58
N GLY A 176 8.85 12.12 6.71
CA GLY A 176 7.44 12.43 6.46
C GLY A 176 6.50 12.23 7.64
N LEU A 177 6.94 11.61 8.73
CA LEU A 177 6.13 11.36 9.92
C LEU A 177 5.58 12.67 10.55
N GLU A 178 6.32 13.77 10.44
CA GLU A 178 5.93 15.07 11.02
C GLU A 178 4.86 15.81 10.20
N VAL A 179 4.59 15.36 8.97
CA VAL A 179 3.63 16.02 8.08
C VAL A 179 2.21 15.63 8.49
N LYS A 180 1.41 16.60 8.92
CA LYS A 180 -0.02 16.39 9.20
C LYS A 180 -0.78 16.29 7.89
N GLU A 181 -1.24 15.08 7.58
CA GLU A 181 -2.04 14.82 6.40
C GLU A 181 -3.53 15.05 6.70
N ASN A 182 -3.95 16.32 6.71
CA ASN A 182 -5.37 16.65 6.82
C ASN A 182 -6.04 16.61 5.44
N PRO A 183 -7.04 15.76 5.23
CA PRO A 183 -7.77 15.75 3.98
C PRO A 183 -8.60 17.03 3.83
N ARG A 184 -8.16 17.96 2.98
CA ARG A 184 -8.93 19.15 2.61
C ARG A 184 -9.97 18.86 1.52
N THR A 185 -9.83 17.72 0.86
CA THR A 185 -10.68 17.27 -0.25
C THR A 185 -11.53 16.08 0.19
N SER A 186 -12.67 15.88 -0.47
CA SER A 186 -13.52 14.72 -0.19
C SER A 186 -12.78 13.40 -0.46
N LYS A 187 -13.16 12.34 0.23
CA LYS A 187 -12.61 10.99 0.03
C LYS A 187 -12.76 10.56 -1.44
N SER A 188 -13.96 10.75 -2.02
CA SER A 188 -14.21 10.41 -3.42
C SER A 188 -13.22 11.09 -4.35
N TYR A 189 -13.00 12.39 -4.22
CA TYR A 189 -12.07 13.13 -5.06
C TYR A 189 -10.63 12.60 -4.93
N ARG A 190 -10.22 12.23 -3.71
CA ARG A 190 -8.89 11.65 -3.46
C ARG A 190 -8.71 10.32 -4.19
N LEU A 191 -9.68 9.41 -4.06
CA LEU A 191 -9.61 8.09 -4.66
C LEU A 191 -9.80 8.13 -6.18
N GLU A 192 -10.69 9.00 -6.68
CA GLU A 192 -10.86 9.25 -8.11
C GLU A 192 -9.57 9.77 -8.77
N SER A 193 -8.76 10.54 -8.04
CA SER A 193 -7.47 11.03 -8.54
C SER A 193 -6.44 9.92 -8.81
N LEU A 194 -6.67 8.70 -8.34
CA LEU A 194 -5.82 7.54 -8.61
C LEU A 194 -6.13 6.86 -9.95
N GLN A 195 -7.35 7.06 -10.46
CA GLN A 195 -7.83 6.40 -11.69
C GLN A 195 -6.87 6.58 -12.88
N PRO A 196 -6.31 7.77 -13.17
CA PRO A 196 -5.40 7.94 -14.30
C PRO A 196 -4.13 7.09 -14.20
N LEU A 197 -3.69 6.72 -12.99
CA LEU A 197 -2.52 5.86 -12.81
C LEU A 197 -2.82 4.43 -13.30
N PHE A 198 -4.01 3.92 -13.00
CA PHE A 198 -4.45 2.61 -13.48
C PHE A 198 -4.73 2.63 -14.98
N ALA A 199 -5.50 3.60 -15.47
CA ALA A 199 -5.81 3.75 -16.89
C ALA A 199 -4.55 3.84 -17.78
N ASN A 200 -3.49 4.49 -17.28
CA ASN A 200 -2.20 4.57 -17.95
C ASN A 200 -1.28 3.37 -17.64
N LYS A 201 -1.80 2.30 -17.00
CA LYS A 201 -1.04 1.08 -16.68
C LYS A 201 0.24 1.35 -15.90
N LYS A 202 0.18 2.31 -14.97
CA LYS A 202 1.31 2.72 -14.13
C LYS A 202 1.32 2.07 -12.75
N VAL A 203 0.34 1.22 -12.43
CA VAL A 203 0.24 0.52 -11.15
C VAL A 203 0.34 -0.98 -11.38
N TYR A 204 1.32 -1.60 -10.74
CA TYR A 204 1.58 -3.03 -10.78
C TYR A 204 1.30 -3.64 -9.41
N MET A 205 0.50 -4.70 -9.38
CA MET A 205 0.09 -5.42 -8.17
C MET A 205 0.65 -6.85 -8.19
N LYS A 206 0.78 -7.47 -7.03
CA LYS A 206 1.00 -8.92 -6.96
C LYS A 206 -0.34 -9.64 -7.08
N LYS A 207 -0.38 -10.79 -7.76
CA LYS A 207 -1.59 -11.62 -7.87
C LYS A 207 -2.16 -12.05 -6.51
N SER A 208 -1.35 -12.03 -5.45
CA SER A 208 -1.78 -12.31 -4.08
C SER A 208 -2.55 -11.16 -3.41
N MET A 209 -2.61 -9.97 -4.02
CA MET A 209 -3.26 -8.78 -3.46
C MET A 209 -4.76 -8.71 -3.80
N GLN A 210 -5.47 -9.83 -3.68
CA GLN A 210 -6.89 -9.92 -4.04
C GLN A 210 -7.78 -8.95 -3.25
N ALA A 211 -7.49 -8.70 -1.96
CA ALA A 211 -8.26 -7.75 -1.17
C ALA A 211 -8.15 -6.32 -1.71
N PHE A 212 -6.98 -5.92 -2.21
CA PHE A 212 -6.80 -4.60 -2.84
C PHE A 212 -7.50 -4.54 -4.19
N GLU A 213 -7.42 -5.60 -4.98
CA GLU A 213 -8.14 -5.74 -6.25
C GLU A 213 -9.65 -5.68 -6.03
N ASP A 214 -10.18 -6.35 -4.99
CA ASP A 214 -11.60 -6.29 -4.64
C ASP A 214 -12.05 -4.88 -4.25
N GLU A 215 -11.26 -4.14 -3.45
CA GLU A 215 -11.59 -2.76 -3.11
C GLU A 215 -11.61 -1.85 -4.35
N LEU A 216 -10.66 -2.02 -5.29
CA LEU A 216 -10.64 -1.31 -6.57
C LEU A 216 -11.90 -1.59 -7.40
N LEU A 217 -12.24 -2.87 -7.58
CA LEU A 217 -13.38 -3.30 -8.41
C LEU A 217 -14.74 -2.91 -7.82
N LEU A 218 -14.84 -2.85 -6.49
CA LEU A 218 -16.09 -2.56 -5.81
C LEU A 218 -16.28 -1.07 -5.49
N TYR A 219 -15.26 -0.25 -5.66
CA TYR A 219 -15.37 1.19 -5.39
C TYR A 219 -16.34 1.88 -6.36
N PRO A 220 -17.24 2.76 -5.89
CA PRO A 220 -17.43 3.24 -4.50
C PRO A 220 -18.43 2.41 -3.69
N ARG A 221 -18.92 1.29 -4.21
CA ARG A 221 -19.98 0.45 -3.62
C ARG A 221 -19.48 -0.55 -2.58
N GLY A 222 -18.16 -0.73 -2.48
CA GLY A 222 -17.52 -1.63 -1.53
C GLY A 222 -17.76 -1.21 -0.09
N LYS A 223 -17.73 -2.20 0.83
CA LYS A 223 -17.85 -1.97 2.27
C LYS A 223 -16.56 -1.38 2.87
N HIS A 224 -15.43 -1.73 2.30
CA HIS A 224 -14.10 -1.34 2.72
C HIS A 224 -13.36 -0.66 1.57
N ASP A 225 -12.59 0.35 1.90
CA ASP A 225 -11.74 1.12 1.01
C ASP A 225 -10.43 1.54 1.72
N ASP A 226 -10.12 0.83 2.83
CA ASP A 226 -8.97 1.10 3.70
C ASP A 226 -7.64 0.95 2.93
N LEU A 227 -7.54 -0.06 2.04
CA LEU A 227 -6.35 -0.28 1.21
C LEU A 227 -6.20 0.81 0.14
N LEU A 228 -7.31 1.31 -0.40
CA LEU A 228 -7.31 2.44 -1.33
C LEU A 228 -6.82 3.72 -0.66
N ASP A 229 -7.26 4.01 0.57
CA ASP A 229 -6.77 5.15 1.33
C ASP A 229 -5.27 4.99 1.68
N GLY A 230 -4.84 3.82 2.12
CA GLY A 230 -3.43 3.51 2.34
C GLY A 230 -2.59 3.71 1.07
N PHE A 231 -3.05 3.22 -0.08
CA PHE A 231 -2.40 3.42 -1.37
C PHE A 231 -2.37 4.90 -1.77
N PHE A 232 -3.47 5.64 -1.56
CA PHE A 232 -3.51 7.08 -1.82
C PHE A 232 -2.42 7.82 -1.03
N TYR A 233 -2.30 7.57 0.29
CA TYR A 233 -1.28 8.22 1.11
C TYR A 233 0.14 7.81 0.72
N ALA A 234 0.37 6.56 0.35
CA ALA A 234 1.67 6.11 -0.18
C ALA A 234 2.02 6.83 -1.50
N ASN A 235 1.03 6.97 -2.41
CA ASN A 235 1.23 7.60 -3.70
C ASN A 235 1.32 9.13 -3.65
N LYS A 236 0.79 9.77 -2.61
CA LYS A 236 0.72 11.23 -2.49
C LYS A 236 2.10 11.86 -2.52
N ASN A 237 2.40 12.62 -3.59
CA ASN A 237 3.72 13.20 -3.85
C ASN A 237 4.87 12.17 -3.89
N ALA A 238 4.59 10.94 -4.30
CA ALA A 238 5.61 9.96 -4.61
C ALA A 238 6.39 10.40 -5.86
N TYR A 239 7.69 10.18 -5.86
CA TYR A 239 8.59 10.63 -6.92
C TYR A 239 9.57 9.52 -7.32
N LYS A 240 9.99 9.57 -8.57
CA LYS A 240 10.98 8.63 -9.13
C LYS A 240 12.38 8.85 -8.53
N PRO A 241 13.26 7.82 -8.53
CA PRO A 241 14.65 7.97 -8.16
C PRO A 241 15.34 9.02 -9.03
N ASN A 242 16.24 9.79 -8.42
CA ASN A 242 17.12 10.70 -9.15
C ASN A 242 18.49 10.03 -9.29
N HIS A 243 18.86 9.62 -10.49
CA HIS A 243 20.13 8.96 -10.79
C HIS A 243 21.34 9.81 -10.41
N GLU A 244 21.28 11.14 -10.62
CA GLU A 244 22.39 12.03 -10.24
C GLU A 244 22.60 12.08 -8.73
N ALA A 245 21.54 12.03 -7.93
CA ALA A 245 21.65 12.01 -6.47
C ALA A 245 22.15 10.64 -5.95
N THR A 246 21.83 9.56 -6.64
CA THR A 246 22.33 8.21 -6.34
C THR A 246 23.84 8.13 -6.59
N ASP A 247 24.30 8.54 -7.77
CA ASP A 247 25.71 8.61 -8.13
C ASP A 247 26.53 9.52 -7.20
N LYS A 248 25.91 10.62 -6.74
CA LYS A 248 26.57 11.55 -5.81
C LYS A 248 26.71 10.93 -4.42
N LYS A 249 25.68 10.26 -3.89
CA LYS A 249 25.74 9.55 -2.61
C LYS A 249 26.75 8.41 -2.64
N GLU A 250 26.80 7.64 -3.71
CA GLU A 250 27.82 6.59 -3.88
C GLU A 250 29.24 7.17 -3.91
N LYS A 251 29.45 8.27 -4.66
CA LYS A 251 30.75 8.97 -4.72
C LYS A 251 31.14 9.55 -3.36
N GLU A 252 30.22 10.15 -2.62
CA GLU A 252 30.48 10.69 -1.28
C GLU A 252 30.81 9.56 -0.28
N LYS A 253 30.16 8.41 -0.35
CA LYS A 253 30.49 7.22 0.45
C LYS A 253 31.85 6.65 0.13
N PHE A 254 32.19 6.54 -1.15
CA PHE A 254 33.53 6.12 -1.58
C PHE A 254 34.61 7.09 -1.07
N ALA A 255 34.35 8.39 -1.10
CA ALA A 255 35.25 9.41 -0.57
C ALA A 255 35.38 9.31 0.96
N TYR A 256 34.29 9.05 1.68
CA TYR A 256 34.30 8.87 3.14
C TYR A 256 35.08 7.60 3.54
N ARG A 257 34.87 6.47 2.86
CA ARG A 257 35.61 5.23 3.10
C ARG A 257 37.12 5.37 2.81
N LYS A 258 37.50 6.18 1.81
CA LYS A 258 38.92 6.46 1.53
C LYS A 258 39.59 7.35 2.58
N ASN A 259 38.82 8.19 3.27
CA ASN A 259 39.34 9.13 4.26
C ASN A 259 39.26 8.61 5.71
N VAL A 260 38.70 7.43 5.94
CA VAL A 260 38.80 6.74 7.22
C VAL A 260 40.18 6.11 7.29
N VAL A 261 41.14 6.86 7.79
CA VAL A 261 42.44 6.34 8.17
C VAL A 261 42.22 5.28 9.24
N ASP A 262 42.69 4.06 8.95
CA ASP A 262 42.62 2.99 9.94
C ASP A 262 43.55 3.34 11.09
N TRP A 263 42.98 3.90 12.16
CA TRP A 263 43.71 4.29 13.39
C TRP A 263 44.43 3.12 14.08
N ARG A 264 44.19 1.86 13.63
CA ARG A 264 44.88 0.66 14.10
C ARG A 264 46.27 0.49 13.49
N LEU A 265 46.63 1.35 12.54
CA LEU A 265 47.94 1.35 11.89
C LEU A 265 48.85 2.49 12.36
N LEU A 266 48.42 3.28 13.34
CA LEU A 266 49.21 4.24 14.10
C LEU A 266 49.47 3.72 15.53
#